data_a100e192babdcfb6734d12d17b41f55f
#
_entry.id   a100e192babdcfb6734d12d17b41f55f
#
_cell.length_a   1.000
_cell.length_b   1.000
_cell.length_c   1.000
_cell.angle_alpha   90.00
_cell.angle_beta   90.00
_cell.angle_gamma   90.00
#
_symmetry.space_group_name_H-M   'P 1'
#
loop_
_entity.id
_entity.type
_entity.pdbx_description
1 polymer ?
#
loop_
_entity_poly.entity_id
_entity_poly.type
_entity_poly.pdbx_seq_one_letter_code
_entity_poly.pdbx_strand_id
1 'polypeptide(L)'
;MIQNERQYKITQTKLREFERDLAALDPHDPNLHPRQVTGWTNSYNLTIRQLKQEIAEYEQLKGGNILTFVLGSLNDLPTTLIKARIATGMTQKDLADKIGVREQQIQRYEASQYSSASFDRVRSDRKSVV
;
A
#
# COMPACT_ATOMS: atom_id res chain seq x y z
N MET A 1 -0.49 0.77 -2.12
CA MET A 1 -0.10 -0.42 -1.34
C MET A 1 -0.02 -0.07 0.14
N ILE A 2 -0.67 -0.85 0.99
CA ILE A 2 -0.60 -0.67 2.45
C ILE A 2 0.73 -1.27 2.95
N GLN A 3 1.50 -0.46 3.68
CA GLN A 3 2.86 -0.83 4.10
C GLN A 3 2.99 -1.04 5.61
N ASN A 4 2.06 -0.51 6.41
CA ASN A 4 2.11 -0.62 7.86
C ASN A 4 0.70 -0.59 8.46
N GLU A 5 0.62 -0.85 9.77
CA GLU A 5 -0.64 -0.92 10.50
C GLU A 5 -1.39 0.40 10.50
N ARG A 6 -0.68 1.53 10.56
CA ARG A 6 -1.29 2.85 10.51
C ARG A 6 -2.00 3.08 9.18
N GLN A 7 -1.33 2.77 8.07
CA GLN A 7 -1.92 2.88 6.73
C GLN A 7 -3.11 1.93 6.57
N TYR A 8 -3.02 0.74 7.15
CA TYR A 8 -4.10 -0.24 7.15
C TYR A 8 -5.36 0.34 7.81
N LYS A 9 -5.22 0.92 8.99
CA LYS A 9 -6.35 1.53 9.71
C LYS A 9 -6.94 2.71 8.94
N ILE A 10 -6.09 3.55 8.35
CA ILE A 10 -6.53 4.68 7.53
C ILE A 10 -7.32 4.18 6.31
N THR A 11 -6.83 3.15 5.65
CA THR A 11 -7.49 2.59 4.46
C THR A 11 -8.83 1.96 4.82
N GLN A 12 -8.93 1.26 5.96
CA GLN A 12 -10.20 0.74 6.45
C GLN A 12 -11.22 1.85 6.71
N THR A 13 -10.77 2.96 7.29
CA THR A 13 -11.63 4.12 7.55
C THR A 13 -12.13 4.74 6.25
N LYS A 14 -11.24 4.90 5.28
CA LYS A 14 -11.61 5.40 3.94
C LYS A 14 -12.63 4.49 3.27
N LEU A 15 -12.45 3.18 3.35
CA LEU A 15 -13.40 2.24 2.77
C LEU A 15 -14.80 2.42 3.36
N ARG A 16 -14.89 2.53 4.68
CA ARG A 16 -16.18 2.75 5.34
C ARG A 16 -16.82 4.06 4.93
N GLU A 17 -16.03 5.12 4.78
CA GLU A 17 -16.52 6.42 4.34
C GLU A 17 -17.07 6.36 2.90
N PHE A 18 -16.33 5.73 1.98
CA PHE A 18 -16.77 5.57 0.60
C PHE A 18 -18.03 4.70 0.50
N GLU A 19 -18.11 3.64 1.27
CA GLU A 19 -19.30 2.79 1.30
C GLU A 19 -20.52 3.55 1.85
N ARG A 20 -20.32 4.38 2.87
CA ARG A 20 -21.38 5.24 3.42
C ARG A 20 -21.84 6.27 2.40
N ASP A 21 -20.91 6.91 1.72
CA ASP A 21 -21.24 7.93 0.73
C ASP A 21 -21.98 7.32 -0.45
N LEU A 22 -21.58 6.14 -0.89
CA LEU A 22 -22.32 5.43 -1.95
C LEU A 22 -23.73 5.06 -1.51
N ALA A 23 -23.90 4.57 -0.29
CA ALA A 23 -25.21 4.22 0.25
C ALA A 23 -26.12 5.44 0.42
N ALA A 24 -25.55 6.62 0.66
CA ALA A 24 -26.28 7.87 0.80
C ALA A 24 -26.64 8.50 -0.55
N LEU A 25 -26.09 8.04 -1.64
CA LEU A 25 -26.36 8.55 -2.98
C LEU A 25 -27.76 8.11 -3.42
N ASP A 26 -28.65 9.09 -3.61
CA ASP A 26 -30.00 8.82 -4.10
C ASP A 26 -30.01 8.83 -5.64
N PRO A 27 -30.23 7.68 -6.30
CA PRO A 27 -30.26 7.60 -7.76
C PRO A 27 -31.46 8.32 -8.36
N HIS A 28 -32.45 8.68 -7.55
CA HIS A 28 -33.68 9.35 -7.97
C HIS A 28 -33.73 10.79 -7.51
N ASP A 29 -32.65 11.38 -7.06
CA ASP A 29 -32.62 12.81 -6.66
C ASP A 29 -32.95 13.68 -7.87
N PRO A 30 -34.03 14.50 -7.79
CA PRO A 30 -34.44 15.33 -8.90
C PRO A 30 -33.45 16.45 -9.22
N ASN A 31 -32.52 16.77 -8.31
CA ASN A 31 -31.52 17.81 -8.51
C ASN A 31 -30.26 17.26 -9.23
N LEU A 32 -30.18 15.94 -9.47
CA LEU A 32 -29.06 15.31 -10.11
C LEU A 32 -29.41 14.74 -11.47
N HIS A 33 -28.54 14.97 -12.45
CA HIS A 33 -28.70 14.36 -13.76
C HIS A 33 -28.39 12.85 -13.66
N PRO A 34 -29.16 11.96 -14.33
CA PRO A 34 -28.92 10.52 -14.27
C PRO A 34 -27.50 10.11 -14.65
N ARG A 35 -26.87 10.82 -15.58
CA ARG A 35 -25.46 10.56 -15.96
C ARG A 35 -24.48 10.88 -14.86
N GLN A 36 -24.74 11.91 -14.06
CA GLN A 36 -23.91 12.24 -12.89
C GLN A 36 -24.00 11.15 -11.85
N VAL A 37 -25.21 10.66 -11.56
CA VAL A 37 -25.44 9.56 -10.61
C VAL A 37 -24.68 8.31 -11.06
N THR A 38 -24.79 7.95 -12.34
CA THR A 38 -24.08 6.79 -12.90
C THR A 38 -22.58 6.97 -12.79
N GLY A 39 -22.05 8.14 -13.15
CA GLY A 39 -20.62 8.45 -13.07
C GLY A 39 -20.10 8.36 -11.65
N TRP A 40 -20.81 8.94 -10.68
CA TRP A 40 -20.41 8.88 -9.27
C TRP A 40 -20.49 7.45 -8.73
N THR A 41 -21.55 6.72 -9.04
CA THR A 41 -21.72 5.33 -8.63
C THR A 41 -20.56 4.47 -9.15
N ASN A 42 -20.20 4.61 -10.42
CA ASN A 42 -19.10 3.88 -11.01
C ASN A 42 -17.76 4.24 -10.37
N SER A 43 -17.54 5.53 -10.10
CA SER A 43 -16.33 6.01 -9.46
C SER A 43 -16.19 5.48 -8.03
N TYR A 44 -17.27 5.54 -7.24
CA TYR A 44 -17.28 4.99 -5.89
C TYR A 44 -17.02 3.49 -5.91
N ASN A 45 -17.68 2.75 -6.79
CA ASN A 45 -17.50 1.29 -6.89
C ASN A 45 -16.08 0.92 -7.26
N LEU A 46 -15.45 1.66 -8.18
CA LEU A 46 -14.06 1.43 -8.54
C LEU A 46 -13.12 1.66 -7.36
N THR A 47 -13.29 2.78 -6.66
CA THR A 47 -12.48 3.13 -5.48
C THR A 47 -12.65 2.10 -4.37
N ILE A 48 -13.89 1.70 -4.08
CA ILE A 48 -14.20 0.68 -3.07
C ILE A 48 -13.51 -0.64 -3.41
N ARG A 49 -13.55 -1.04 -4.68
CA ARG A 49 -12.87 -2.27 -5.13
C ARG A 49 -11.37 -2.20 -4.91
N GLN A 50 -10.76 -1.08 -5.26
CA GLN A 50 -9.33 -0.86 -5.08
C GLN A 50 -8.93 -0.90 -3.61
N LEU A 51 -9.68 -0.23 -2.74
CA LEU A 51 -9.44 -0.24 -1.31
C LEU A 51 -9.58 -1.63 -0.70
N LYS A 52 -10.60 -2.38 -1.10
CA LYS A 52 -10.79 -3.77 -0.64
C LYS A 52 -9.64 -4.66 -1.09
N GLN A 53 -9.14 -4.48 -2.30
CA GLN A 53 -8.02 -5.25 -2.83
C GLN A 53 -6.74 -4.97 -2.06
N GLU A 54 -6.45 -3.71 -1.76
CA GLU A 54 -5.29 -3.32 -0.97
C GLU A 54 -5.35 -3.91 0.45
N ILE A 55 -6.53 -3.83 1.08
CA ILE A 55 -6.75 -4.40 2.41
C ILE A 55 -6.53 -5.92 2.39
N ALA A 56 -7.12 -6.62 1.42
CA ALA A 56 -6.99 -8.07 1.30
C ALA A 56 -5.52 -8.47 1.09
N GLU A 57 -4.79 -7.74 0.25
CA GLU A 57 -3.37 -7.99 0.00
C GLU A 57 -2.54 -7.85 1.28
N TYR A 58 -2.75 -6.77 2.03
CA TYR A 58 -2.04 -6.55 3.29
C TYR A 58 -2.36 -7.64 4.31
N GLU A 59 -3.63 -8.02 4.44
CA GLU A 59 -4.05 -9.07 5.37
C GLU A 59 -3.44 -10.43 5.01
N GLN A 60 -3.35 -10.76 3.73
CA GLN A 60 -2.70 -11.99 3.28
C GLN A 60 -1.21 -11.99 3.60
N LEU A 61 -0.53 -10.87 3.37
CA LEU A 61 0.89 -10.72 3.70
C LEU A 61 1.12 -10.83 5.21
N LYS A 62 0.28 -10.14 5.99
CA LYS A 62 0.35 -10.14 7.45
C LYS A 62 0.10 -11.54 8.03
N GLY A 63 -0.75 -12.32 7.37
CA GLY A 63 -1.03 -13.70 7.76
C GLY A 63 0.11 -14.69 7.50
N GLY A 64 1.17 -14.26 6.79
CA GLY A 64 2.32 -15.11 6.51
C GLY A 64 2.04 -16.26 5.54
N ASN A 65 0.94 -16.18 4.80
CA ASN A 65 0.53 -17.26 3.89
C ASN A 65 1.28 -17.25 2.56
N ILE A 66 1.99 -16.17 2.26
CA ILE A 66 2.78 -16.03 1.04
C ILE A 66 4.24 -16.11 1.42
N LEU A 67 4.85 -17.26 1.13
CA LEU A 67 6.26 -17.52 1.46
C LEU A 67 7.20 -17.32 0.27
N THR A 68 6.63 -17.23 -0.94
CA THR A 68 7.41 -17.09 -2.17
C THR A 68 6.87 -15.93 -2.98
N PHE A 69 7.78 -15.07 -3.44
CA PHE A 69 7.45 -13.94 -4.29
C PHE A 69 8.08 -14.13 -5.66
N VAL A 70 7.31 -13.86 -6.71
CA VAL A 70 7.79 -13.91 -8.08
C VAL A 70 8.28 -12.52 -8.48
N LEU A 71 9.55 -12.41 -8.83
CA LEU A 71 10.17 -11.17 -9.28
C LEU A 71 10.20 -11.18 -10.81
N GLY A 72 9.32 -10.40 -11.45
CA GLY A 72 9.23 -10.30 -12.90
C GLY A 72 10.33 -9.44 -13.52
N SER A 73 10.80 -8.42 -12.80
CA SER A 73 11.87 -7.54 -13.23
C SER A 73 12.49 -6.86 -12.02
N LEU A 74 13.65 -6.19 -12.23
CA LEU A 74 14.28 -5.39 -11.17
C LEU A 74 13.38 -4.23 -10.70
N ASN A 75 12.47 -3.77 -11.53
CA ASN A 75 11.52 -2.73 -11.17
C ASN A 75 10.53 -3.19 -10.09
N ASP A 76 10.29 -4.51 -9.99
CA ASP A 76 9.41 -5.09 -8.98
C ASP A 76 10.11 -5.32 -7.65
N LEU A 77 11.44 -5.20 -7.59
CA LEU A 77 12.22 -5.46 -6.39
C LEU A 77 11.80 -4.62 -5.19
N PRO A 78 11.59 -3.29 -5.30
CA PRO A 78 11.15 -2.48 -4.16
C PRO A 78 9.84 -2.97 -3.54
N THR A 79 8.84 -3.25 -4.37
CA THR A 79 7.55 -3.76 -3.92
C THR A 79 7.71 -5.14 -3.27
N THR A 80 8.53 -6.00 -3.85
CA THR A 80 8.82 -7.35 -3.31
C THR A 80 9.49 -7.26 -1.95
N LEU A 81 10.42 -6.32 -1.76
CA LEU A 81 11.08 -6.10 -0.47
C LEU A 81 10.08 -5.67 0.62
N ILE A 82 9.17 -4.76 0.29
CA ILE A 82 8.12 -4.34 1.21
C ILE A 82 7.23 -5.52 1.59
N LYS A 83 6.79 -6.30 0.62
CA LYS A 83 5.97 -7.49 0.84
C LYS A 83 6.68 -8.53 1.70
N ALA A 84 7.95 -8.76 1.45
CA ALA A 84 8.76 -9.69 2.24
C ALA A 84 8.88 -9.24 3.70
N ARG A 85 9.08 -7.95 3.94
CA ARG A 85 9.12 -7.41 5.29
C ARG A 85 7.80 -7.68 6.04
N ILE A 86 6.68 -7.38 5.39
CA ILE A 86 5.36 -7.58 5.97
C ILE A 86 5.12 -9.07 6.27
N ALA A 87 5.44 -9.93 5.31
CA ALA A 87 5.23 -11.36 5.43
C ALA A 87 6.07 -12.01 6.54
N THR A 88 7.25 -11.46 6.85
CA THR A 88 8.09 -11.92 7.95
C THR A 88 7.67 -11.38 9.32
N GLY A 89 6.62 -10.54 9.36
CA GLY A 89 6.14 -9.96 10.60
C GLY A 89 6.99 -8.81 11.12
N MET A 90 7.94 -8.33 10.35
CA MET A 90 8.80 -7.20 10.74
C MET A 90 8.08 -5.88 10.53
N THR A 91 8.10 -5.02 11.55
CA THR A 91 7.67 -3.63 11.39
C THR A 91 8.76 -2.82 10.69
N GLN A 92 8.42 -1.64 10.22
CA GLN A 92 9.42 -0.72 9.67
C GLN A 92 10.50 -0.37 10.70
N LYS A 93 10.11 -0.26 11.98
CA LYS A 93 11.03 -0.03 13.08
C LYS A 93 11.96 -1.23 13.28
N ASP A 94 11.43 -2.44 13.25
CA ASP A 94 12.24 -3.67 13.39
C ASP A 94 13.31 -3.75 12.31
N LEU A 95 12.95 -3.46 11.07
CA LEU A 95 13.87 -3.44 9.95
C LEU A 95 14.93 -2.35 10.13
N ALA A 96 14.51 -1.14 10.54
CA ALA A 96 15.42 -0.03 10.78
C ALA A 96 16.46 -0.37 11.85
N ASP A 97 16.02 -0.97 12.96
CA ASP A 97 16.92 -1.39 14.02
C ASP A 97 17.93 -2.44 13.56
N LYS A 98 17.49 -3.37 12.70
CA LYS A 98 18.37 -4.42 12.18
C LYS A 98 19.47 -3.89 11.27
N ILE A 99 19.16 -2.91 10.44
CA ILE A 99 20.13 -2.38 9.47
C ILE A 99 20.82 -1.10 9.94
N GLY A 100 20.48 -0.61 11.15
CA GLY A 100 21.15 0.52 11.75
C GLY A 100 20.77 1.88 11.19
N VAL A 101 19.52 2.03 10.71
CA VAL A 101 18.98 3.30 10.23
C VAL A 101 17.79 3.71 11.07
N ARG A 102 17.28 4.92 10.85
CA ARG A 102 16.07 5.41 11.53
C ARG A 102 14.82 4.87 10.85
N GLU A 103 13.77 4.63 11.66
CA GLU A 103 12.46 4.19 11.16
C GLU A 103 11.93 5.13 10.06
N GLN A 104 12.09 6.44 10.26
CA GLN A 104 11.65 7.45 9.28
C GLN A 104 12.32 7.26 7.92
N GLN A 105 13.56 6.79 7.90
CA GLN A 105 14.27 6.52 6.66
C GLN A 105 13.68 5.33 5.93
N ILE A 106 13.32 4.26 6.64
CA ILE A 106 12.63 3.10 6.06
C ILE A 106 11.27 3.54 5.52
N GLN A 107 10.51 4.32 6.28
CA GLN A 107 9.21 4.84 5.84
C GLN A 107 9.34 5.63 4.54
N ARG A 108 10.36 6.47 4.44
CA ARG A 108 10.64 7.25 3.22
C ARG A 108 10.99 6.37 2.03
N TYR A 109 11.85 5.37 2.24
CA TYR A 109 12.22 4.44 1.18
C TYR A 109 11.02 3.66 0.67
N GLU A 110 10.21 3.13 1.57
CA GLU A 110 9.03 2.35 1.19
C GLU A 110 7.94 3.22 0.54
N ALA A 111 7.72 4.44 1.05
CA ALA A 111 6.74 5.36 0.47
C ALA A 111 7.08 5.76 -0.96
N SER A 112 8.38 5.90 -1.26
CA SER A 112 8.87 6.19 -2.60
C SER A 112 9.17 4.94 -3.42
N GLN A 113 8.87 3.75 -2.89
CA GLN A 113 9.23 2.46 -3.47
C GLN A 113 10.74 2.39 -3.79
N TYR A 114 11.55 2.89 -2.86
CA TYR A 114 13.01 2.94 -2.96
C TYR A 114 13.54 3.81 -4.10
N SER A 115 12.71 4.64 -4.73
CA SER A 115 13.18 5.56 -5.77
C SER A 115 14.12 6.63 -5.22
N SER A 116 13.95 7.03 -3.94
CA SER A 116 14.84 7.97 -3.26
C SER A 116 16.16 7.32 -2.84
N ALA A 117 16.20 5.99 -2.74
CA ALA A 117 17.41 5.20 -2.60
C ALA A 117 17.69 4.58 -3.97
N SER A 118 18.31 5.32 -4.88
CA SER A 118 18.60 4.78 -6.20
C SER A 118 19.42 3.50 -6.07
N PHE A 119 19.26 2.57 -7.01
CA PHE A 119 20.07 1.36 -7.05
C PHE A 119 21.56 1.68 -7.03
N ASP A 120 21.96 2.76 -7.63
CA ASP A 120 23.34 3.22 -7.63
C ASP A 120 23.78 3.62 -6.22
N ARG A 121 22.93 4.27 -5.46
CA ARG A 121 23.24 4.63 -4.07
C ARG A 121 23.30 3.40 -3.15
N VAL A 122 22.38 2.47 -3.31
CA VAL A 122 22.41 1.20 -2.58
C VAL A 122 23.68 0.41 -2.95
N ARG A 123 24.06 0.42 -4.19
CA ARG A 123 25.29 -0.20 -4.69
C ARG A 123 26.53 0.48 -4.13
N SER A 124 26.52 1.82 -4.02
CA SER A 124 27.61 2.58 -3.41
C SER A 124 27.75 2.31 -1.92
N ASP A 125 26.65 2.25 -1.19
CA ASP A 125 26.64 1.93 0.23
C ASP A 125 27.16 0.52 0.47
N ARG A 126 26.85 -0.42 -0.41
CA ARG A 126 27.37 -1.78 -0.40
C ARG A 126 28.88 -1.83 -0.61
N LYS A 127 29.40 -1.01 -1.49
CA LYS A 127 30.84 -0.90 -1.76
C LYS A 127 31.61 -0.24 -0.62
N SER A 128 30.98 0.66 0.12
CA SER A 128 31.61 1.35 1.24
C SER A 128 31.69 0.50 2.50
N VAL A 129 30.94 -0.59 2.57
CA VAL A 129 30.95 -1.54 3.70
C VAL A 129 32.01 -2.64 3.51
N VAL A 130 32.53 -2.75 2.34
CA VAL A 130 33.65 -3.67 2.00
C VAL A 130 34.97 -2.90 2.02
#